data_5cdc49b05985e53457be41724cbb607f
#
_entry.id   5cdc49b05985e53457be41724cbb607f
#
_cell.length_a   1.000
_cell.length_b   1.000
_cell.length_c   1.000
_cell.angle_alpha   90.00
_cell.angle_beta   90.00
_cell.angle_gamma   90.00
#
_symmetry.space_group_name_H-M   'P 1'
#
loop_
_entity.id
_entity.type
_entity.pdbx_description
1 polymer ?
#
loop_
_entity_poly.entity_id
_entity_poly.type
_entity_poly.pdbx_seq_one_letter_code
_entity_poly.pdbx_strand_id
1 'polypeptide(L)'
;IRFHEGRFYMVTNNNTTSENFYVYTDDIYGEWSEPITVDQGGIDPSLLFDQGHVYFISNGQDEHGVNSVIQCEIDIETGKKLSPSKPIWQGAGGRYLESPHMYHIGNTYYLVVAEGGTEYGHMVSYSRSDNVWGPFENYPHNPVLTNRNKAPEEIQGIGHGDLVQKADGSWYIMTLGFRQIHK
;
A
#
# COMPACT_ATOMS: atom_id res chain seq x y z
N ILE A 1 6.86 -1.29 5.35
CA ILE A 1 7.52 -2.37 6.13
C ILE A 1 6.44 -3.26 6.75
N ARG A 2 6.69 -4.58 6.77
CA ARG A 2 5.86 -5.57 7.47
C ARG A 2 6.73 -6.42 8.38
N PHE A 3 6.18 -6.78 9.55
CA PHE A 3 6.80 -7.74 10.46
C PHE A 3 5.98 -9.03 10.42
N HIS A 4 6.65 -10.15 10.15
CA HIS A 4 6.01 -11.46 10.07
C HIS A 4 6.97 -12.54 10.56
N GLU A 5 6.52 -13.37 11.48
CA GLU A 5 7.27 -14.53 12.02
C GLU A 5 8.72 -14.22 12.46
N GLY A 6 8.91 -13.09 13.16
CA GLY A 6 10.21 -12.69 13.69
C GLY A 6 11.09 -11.89 12.71
N ARG A 7 10.62 -11.62 11.49
CA ARG A 7 11.39 -10.99 10.41
C ARG A 7 10.71 -9.71 9.92
N PHE A 8 11.49 -8.69 9.64
CA PHE A 8 11.05 -7.46 8.99
C PHE A 8 11.25 -7.57 7.48
N TYR A 9 10.25 -7.19 6.72
CA TYR A 9 10.28 -7.11 5.26
C TYR A 9 10.07 -5.66 4.83
N MET A 10 10.98 -5.12 4.03
CA MET A 10 10.85 -3.82 3.41
C MET A 10 10.73 -4.01 1.90
N VAL A 11 9.64 -3.52 1.33
CA VAL A 11 9.34 -3.61 -0.09
C VAL A 11 9.36 -2.23 -0.71
N THR A 12 9.91 -2.11 -1.92
CA THR A 12 10.02 -0.86 -2.65
C THR A 12 10.21 -1.11 -4.15
N ASN A 13 10.22 -0.05 -4.93
CA ASN A 13 10.58 -0.12 -6.34
C ASN A 13 11.91 0.60 -6.61
N ASN A 14 12.64 0.13 -7.61
CA ASN A 14 13.83 0.78 -8.11
C ASN A 14 13.46 1.78 -9.21
N ASN A 15 13.63 3.08 -8.95
CA ASN A 15 13.27 4.14 -9.89
C ASN A 15 14.10 4.13 -11.19
N THR A 16 15.25 3.45 -11.20
CA THR A 16 16.12 3.37 -12.38
C THR A 16 15.72 2.22 -13.29
N THR A 17 15.41 1.06 -12.72
CA THR A 17 15.05 -0.16 -13.48
C THR A 17 13.57 -0.40 -13.55
N SER A 18 12.77 0.30 -12.74
CA SER A 18 11.32 0.09 -12.55
C SER A 18 10.96 -1.29 -12.00
N GLU A 19 11.93 -1.99 -11.41
CA GLU A 19 11.73 -3.29 -10.79
C GLU A 19 11.23 -3.14 -9.36
N ASN A 20 10.28 -3.95 -8.98
CA ASN A 20 9.86 -4.11 -7.60
C ASN A 20 10.69 -5.20 -6.92
N PHE A 21 11.09 -4.94 -5.68
CA PHE A 21 11.84 -5.89 -4.88
C PHE A 21 11.54 -5.72 -3.39
N TYR A 22 11.92 -6.70 -2.61
CA TYR A 22 11.95 -6.59 -1.15
C TYR A 22 13.28 -7.09 -0.61
N VAL A 23 13.58 -6.64 0.60
CA VAL A 23 14.67 -7.11 1.44
C VAL A 23 14.11 -7.49 2.80
N TYR A 24 14.82 -8.32 3.56
CA TYR A 24 14.39 -8.70 4.90
C TYR A 24 15.55 -8.70 5.89
N THR A 25 15.21 -8.64 7.17
CA THR A 25 16.14 -8.76 8.27
C THR A 25 15.45 -9.28 9.53
N ASP A 26 16.18 -9.97 10.40
CA ASP A 26 15.72 -10.39 11.73
C ASP A 26 15.96 -9.29 12.76
N ASP A 27 16.85 -8.33 12.48
CA ASP A 27 17.13 -7.14 13.31
C ASP A 27 17.01 -5.87 12.46
N ILE A 28 16.02 -5.03 12.77
CA ILE A 28 15.75 -3.80 12.00
C ILE A 28 16.94 -2.80 11.98
N TYR A 29 17.87 -2.91 12.94
CA TYR A 29 19.08 -2.11 13.02
C TYR A 29 20.32 -2.85 12.45
N GLY A 30 20.13 -4.11 12.05
CA GLY A 30 21.17 -4.97 11.50
C GLY A 30 21.32 -4.87 9.99
N GLU A 31 21.99 -5.87 9.44
CA GLU A 31 22.15 -6.02 8.00
C GLU A 31 20.85 -6.54 7.36
N TRP A 32 20.56 -6.04 6.17
CA TRP A 32 19.43 -6.49 5.35
C TRP A 32 19.92 -7.49 4.30
N SER A 33 19.04 -8.38 3.88
CA SER A 33 19.32 -9.35 2.84
C SER A 33 19.64 -8.69 1.50
N GLU A 34 20.20 -9.48 0.57
CA GLU A 34 20.20 -9.11 -0.85
C GLU A 34 18.77 -8.91 -1.36
N PRO A 35 18.55 -8.03 -2.35
CA PRO A 35 17.24 -7.79 -2.93
C PRO A 35 16.65 -9.03 -3.60
N ILE A 36 15.38 -9.29 -3.33
CA ILE A 36 14.59 -10.32 -4.02
C ILE A 36 13.59 -9.62 -4.92
N THR A 37 13.72 -9.78 -6.23
CA THR A 37 12.86 -9.14 -7.21
C THR A 37 11.53 -9.87 -7.37
N VAL A 38 10.46 -9.10 -7.64
CA VAL A 38 9.14 -9.63 -7.96
C VAL A 38 8.74 -9.17 -9.36
N ASP A 39 8.37 -10.12 -10.21
CA ASP A 39 7.92 -9.86 -11.59
C ASP A 39 6.46 -9.34 -11.61
N GLN A 40 6.24 -8.22 -10.93
CA GLN A 40 5.03 -7.41 -11.02
C GLN A 40 5.44 -5.95 -11.06
N GLY A 41 5.05 -5.25 -12.11
CA GLY A 41 5.32 -3.84 -12.30
C GLY A 41 4.47 -2.93 -11.38
N GLY A 42 4.49 -1.65 -11.70
CA GLY A 42 3.81 -0.60 -10.94
C GLY A 42 4.70 0.00 -9.87
N ILE A 43 4.13 0.91 -9.09
CA ILE A 43 4.82 1.62 -8.01
C ILE A 43 4.18 1.35 -6.66
N ASP A 44 4.83 1.82 -5.60
CA ASP A 44 4.37 1.74 -4.21
C ASP A 44 3.96 0.32 -3.78
N PRO A 45 4.85 -0.68 -3.95
CA PRO A 45 4.51 -2.04 -3.60
C PRO A 45 4.33 -2.23 -2.09
N SER A 46 3.45 -3.16 -1.73
CA SER A 46 3.25 -3.61 -0.35
C SER A 46 3.10 -5.12 -0.27
N LEU A 47 3.23 -5.66 0.94
CA LEU A 47 3.04 -7.08 1.24
C LEU A 47 1.88 -7.26 2.22
N LEU A 48 1.09 -8.29 2.01
CA LEU A 48 0.18 -8.85 3.00
C LEU A 48 0.56 -10.30 3.27
N PHE A 49 0.83 -10.63 4.53
CA PHE A 49 0.97 -12.00 5.02
C PHE A 49 -0.36 -12.41 5.63
N ASP A 50 -0.99 -13.44 5.08
CA ASP A 50 -2.32 -13.87 5.53
C ASP A 50 -2.52 -15.38 5.35
N GLN A 51 -2.85 -16.08 6.42
CA GLN A 51 -3.20 -17.51 6.43
C GLN A 51 -2.19 -18.41 5.69
N GLY A 52 -0.89 -18.10 5.78
CA GLY A 52 0.18 -18.86 5.13
C GLY A 52 0.39 -18.49 3.65
N HIS A 53 -0.31 -17.50 3.13
CA HIS A 53 -0.12 -16.92 1.80
C HIS A 53 0.55 -15.56 1.90
N VAL A 54 1.29 -15.17 0.86
CA VAL A 54 1.89 -13.85 0.76
C VAL A 54 1.42 -13.17 -0.53
N TYR A 55 0.77 -12.02 -0.36
CA TYR A 55 0.27 -11.23 -1.48
C TYR A 55 1.17 -10.03 -1.70
N PHE A 56 1.60 -9.88 -2.95
CA PHE A 56 2.32 -8.70 -3.43
C PHE A 56 1.33 -7.78 -4.14
N ILE A 57 1.29 -6.53 -3.71
CA ILE A 57 0.30 -5.56 -4.13
C ILE A 57 1.03 -4.31 -4.61
N SER A 58 0.66 -3.75 -5.75
CA SER A 58 1.23 -2.52 -6.28
C SER A 58 0.17 -1.70 -7.02
N ASN A 59 0.48 -0.45 -7.31
CA ASN A 59 -0.26 0.32 -8.28
C ASN A 59 0.14 -0.14 -9.69
N GLY A 60 -0.80 -0.20 -10.60
CA GLY A 60 -0.55 -0.56 -11.99
C GLY A 60 -1.74 -0.20 -12.88
N GLN A 61 -1.89 -0.92 -13.96
CA GLN A 61 -3.00 -0.78 -14.89
C GLN A 61 -3.65 -2.13 -15.15
N ASP A 62 -4.94 -2.12 -15.40
CA ASP A 62 -5.64 -3.29 -15.91
C ASP A 62 -5.37 -3.51 -17.40
N GLU A 63 -6.01 -4.51 -18.01
CA GLU A 63 -5.88 -4.86 -19.42
C GLU A 63 -6.37 -3.78 -20.40
N HIS A 64 -7.15 -2.80 -19.89
CA HIS A 64 -7.66 -1.65 -20.65
C HIS A 64 -6.85 -0.37 -20.41
N GLY A 65 -5.75 -0.44 -19.64
CA GLY A 65 -4.92 0.71 -19.28
C GLY A 65 -5.53 1.60 -18.19
N VAL A 66 -6.53 1.11 -17.46
CA VAL A 66 -7.13 1.84 -16.34
C VAL A 66 -6.30 1.62 -15.08
N ASN A 67 -5.95 2.72 -14.39
CA ASN A 67 -5.24 2.64 -13.12
C ASN A 67 -5.98 1.77 -12.13
N SER A 68 -5.27 0.81 -11.57
CA SER A 68 -5.82 -0.23 -10.69
C SER A 68 -4.80 -0.64 -9.64
N VAL A 69 -5.28 -1.07 -8.51
CA VAL A 69 -4.47 -1.86 -7.59
C VAL A 69 -4.34 -3.26 -8.17
N ILE A 70 -3.09 -3.70 -8.37
CA ILE A 70 -2.74 -5.00 -8.95
C ILE A 70 -2.19 -5.89 -7.85
N GLN A 71 -2.63 -7.12 -7.81
CA GLN A 71 -2.23 -8.12 -6.81
C GLN A 71 -1.82 -9.43 -7.45
N CYS A 72 -0.80 -10.08 -6.90
CA CYS A 72 -0.48 -11.49 -7.12
C CYS A 72 -0.10 -12.16 -5.80
N GLU A 73 -0.16 -13.47 -5.76
CA GLU A 73 0.45 -14.28 -4.70
C GLU A 73 1.90 -14.60 -5.08
N ILE A 74 2.80 -14.58 -4.11
CA ILE A 74 4.22 -14.86 -4.28
C ILE A 74 4.74 -15.90 -3.30
N ASP A 75 5.80 -16.56 -3.68
CA ASP A 75 6.69 -17.28 -2.80
C ASP A 75 7.65 -16.28 -2.15
N ILE A 76 7.60 -16.13 -0.82
CA ILE A 76 8.37 -15.11 -0.10
C ILE A 76 9.88 -15.43 -0.02
N GLU A 77 10.30 -16.65 -0.26
CA GLU A 77 11.72 -17.00 -0.26
C GLU A 77 12.39 -16.67 -1.61
N THR A 78 11.61 -16.64 -2.68
CA THR A 78 12.16 -16.49 -4.04
C THR A 78 11.64 -15.28 -4.81
N GLY A 79 10.56 -14.64 -4.36
CA GLY A 79 9.87 -13.57 -5.09
C GLY A 79 9.05 -14.05 -6.29
N LYS A 80 9.02 -15.34 -6.57
CA LYS A 80 8.29 -15.90 -7.73
C LYS A 80 6.78 -15.80 -7.53
N LYS A 81 6.09 -15.36 -8.58
CA LYS A 81 4.63 -15.36 -8.59
C LYS A 81 4.08 -16.79 -8.55
N LEU A 82 3.15 -17.04 -7.64
CA LEU A 82 2.35 -18.25 -7.51
C LEU A 82 0.99 -18.11 -8.20
N SER A 83 0.58 -16.87 -8.50
CA SER A 83 -0.62 -16.57 -9.26
C SER A 83 -0.36 -15.50 -10.33
N PRO A 84 -1.20 -15.40 -11.38
CA PRO A 84 -1.19 -14.23 -12.26
C PRO A 84 -1.46 -12.93 -11.49
N SER A 85 -0.86 -11.84 -11.95
CA SER A 85 -1.22 -10.49 -11.48
C SER A 85 -2.63 -10.13 -11.95
N LYS A 86 -3.47 -9.63 -11.03
CA LYS A 86 -4.87 -9.29 -11.31
C LYS A 86 -5.19 -7.90 -10.78
N PRO A 87 -5.95 -7.08 -11.53
CA PRO A 87 -6.54 -5.87 -11.00
C PRO A 87 -7.63 -6.26 -9.98
N ILE A 88 -7.60 -5.63 -8.80
CA ILE A 88 -8.54 -5.93 -7.71
C ILE A 88 -9.42 -4.73 -7.34
N TRP A 89 -8.96 -3.49 -7.62
CA TRP A 89 -9.73 -2.27 -7.35
C TRP A 89 -9.19 -1.09 -8.15
N GLN A 90 -10.08 -0.18 -8.56
CA GLN A 90 -9.76 1.00 -9.36
C GLN A 90 -9.80 2.32 -8.56
N GLY A 91 -9.77 2.23 -7.22
CA GLY A 91 -9.82 3.40 -6.33
C GLY A 91 -11.23 3.94 -6.09
N ALA A 92 -11.29 5.02 -5.33
CA ALA A 92 -12.54 5.70 -4.97
C ALA A 92 -12.95 6.81 -5.97
N GLY A 93 -12.19 6.97 -7.06
CA GLY A 93 -12.47 7.94 -8.12
C GLY A 93 -11.58 9.20 -8.07
N GLY A 94 -10.60 9.23 -7.20
CA GLY A 94 -9.55 10.24 -7.22
C GLY A 94 -8.52 9.97 -8.32
N ARG A 95 -7.79 11.02 -8.75
CA ARG A 95 -6.67 10.86 -9.67
C ARG A 95 -5.45 10.28 -8.93
N TYR A 96 -4.52 9.67 -9.67
CA TYR A 96 -3.26 9.13 -9.14
C TYR A 96 -3.50 8.13 -7.99
N LEU A 97 -4.10 7.00 -8.33
CA LEU A 97 -4.27 5.87 -7.43
C LEU A 97 -2.90 5.27 -7.12
N GLU A 98 -2.45 5.36 -5.86
CA GLU A 98 -1.11 5.01 -5.41
C GLU A 98 -1.13 4.39 -4.01
N SER A 99 0.03 3.90 -3.54
CA SER A 99 0.23 3.43 -2.15
C SER A 99 -0.79 2.40 -1.67
N PRO A 100 -1.01 1.29 -2.39
CA PRO A 100 -1.97 0.29 -1.94
C PRO A 100 -1.41 -0.51 -0.77
N HIS A 101 -2.13 -0.53 0.36
CA HIS A 101 -1.84 -1.36 1.52
C HIS A 101 -3.08 -2.15 1.91
N MET A 102 -2.94 -3.47 2.02
CA MET A 102 -4.03 -4.34 2.44
C MET A 102 -3.84 -4.84 3.86
N TYR A 103 -4.94 -4.91 4.60
CA TYR A 103 -5.00 -5.39 5.99
C TYR A 103 -6.16 -6.36 6.14
N HIS A 104 -5.92 -7.49 6.81
CA HIS A 104 -6.97 -8.43 7.22
C HIS A 104 -7.28 -8.17 8.70
N ILE A 105 -8.44 -7.60 8.99
CA ILE A 105 -8.86 -7.26 10.36
C ILE A 105 -10.20 -7.91 10.65
N GLY A 106 -10.21 -8.84 11.59
CA GLY A 106 -11.36 -9.70 11.84
C GLY A 106 -11.63 -10.62 10.64
N ASN A 107 -12.78 -10.46 10.01
CA ASN A 107 -13.16 -11.24 8.82
C ASN A 107 -13.19 -10.36 7.55
N THR A 108 -12.58 -9.20 7.58
CA THR A 108 -12.69 -8.22 6.49
C THR A 108 -11.30 -7.77 6.02
N TYR A 109 -11.12 -7.73 4.72
CA TYR A 109 -9.96 -7.15 4.06
C TYR A 109 -10.23 -5.66 3.81
N TYR A 110 -9.31 -4.81 4.26
CA TYR A 110 -9.32 -3.37 4.04
C TYR A 110 -8.19 -3.01 3.09
N LEU A 111 -8.50 -2.44 1.95
CA LEU A 111 -7.51 -1.96 0.99
C LEU A 111 -7.46 -0.44 1.08
N VAL A 112 -6.37 0.07 1.64
CA VAL A 112 -6.10 1.50 1.84
C VAL A 112 -5.21 1.99 0.72
N VAL A 113 -5.51 3.16 0.16
CA VAL A 113 -4.76 3.77 -0.95
C VAL A 113 -4.57 5.26 -0.75
N ALA A 114 -3.63 5.83 -1.48
CA ALA A 114 -3.52 7.26 -1.71
C ALA A 114 -4.17 7.64 -3.03
N GLU A 115 -4.81 8.80 -3.07
CA GLU A 115 -5.33 9.44 -4.26
C GLU A 115 -5.08 10.95 -4.19
N GLY A 116 -5.26 11.66 -5.29
CA GLY A 116 -5.15 13.12 -5.37
C GLY A 116 -3.76 13.64 -5.70
N GLY A 117 -2.75 12.77 -5.73
CA GLY A 117 -1.34 13.12 -5.95
C GLY A 117 -0.66 13.71 -4.71
N THR A 118 0.68 13.62 -4.65
CA THR A 118 1.51 14.09 -3.52
C THR A 118 1.61 15.62 -3.51
N GLU A 119 0.47 16.28 -3.37
CA GLU A 119 0.27 17.72 -3.36
C GLU A 119 -0.94 18.09 -2.48
N TYR A 120 -1.47 19.32 -2.56
CA TYR A 120 -2.62 19.78 -1.75
C TYR A 120 -3.88 18.92 -1.86
N GLY A 121 -4.05 18.20 -2.99
CA GLY A 121 -5.18 17.29 -3.21
C GLY A 121 -5.02 15.92 -2.58
N HIS A 122 -3.88 15.62 -1.97
CA HIS A 122 -3.53 14.30 -1.43
C HIS A 122 -4.55 13.82 -0.39
N MET A 123 -4.88 12.56 -0.41
CA MET A 123 -5.89 11.98 0.46
C MET A 123 -5.68 10.48 0.63
N VAL A 124 -6.24 9.94 1.71
CA VAL A 124 -6.35 8.50 1.97
C VAL A 124 -7.79 8.08 1.75
N SER A 125 -7.96 7.05 0.92
CA SER A 125 -9.22 6.36 0.67
C SER A 125 -9.10 4.89 0.99
N TYR A 126 -10.21 4.19 1.21
CA TYR A 126 -10.20 2.75 1.35
C TYR A 126 -11.44 2.08 0.78
N SER A 127 -11.31 0.79 0.55
CA SER A 127 -12.37 -0.14 0.24
C SER A 127 -12.28 -1.37 1.14
N ARG A 128 -13.30 -2.20 1.15
CA ARG A 128 -13.36 -3.43 1.95
C ARG A 128 -13.92 -4.59 1.14
N SER A 129 -13.55 -5.80 1.55
CA SER A 129 -14.07 -7.06 0.98
C SER A 129 -14.01 -8.16 2.02
N ASP A 130 -14.85 -9.17 1.88
CA ASP A 130 -14.76 -10.43 2.64
C ASP A 130 -13.80 -11.44 1.98
N ASN A 131 -13.20 -11.07 0.85
CA ASN A 131 -12.27 -11.91 0.09
C ASN A 131 -11.05 -11.10 -0.32
N VAL A 132 -9.84 -11.67 -0.13
CA VAL A 132 -8.56 -11.03 -0.47
C VAL A 132 -8.44 -10.62 -1.95
N TRP A 133 -9.19 -11.26 -2.83
CA TRP A 133 -9.25 -10.96 -4.27
C TRP A 133 -10.43 -10.06 -4.66
N GLY A 134 -11.22 -9.59 -3.68
CA GLY A 134 -12.40 -8.80 -3.92
C GLY A 134 -13.67 -9.62 -4.22
N PRO A 135 -14.75 -8.99 -4.72
CA PRO A 135 -14.80 -7.58 -5.10
C PRO A 135 -14.66 -6.63 -3.90
N PHE A 136 -13.98 -5.51 -4.12
CA PHE A 136 -13.80 -4.47 -3.10
C PHE A 136 -14.88 -3.39 -3.24
N GLU A 137 -15.59 -3.11 -2.14
CA GLU A 137 -16.61 -2.08 -2.05
C GLU A 137 -16.00 -0.78 -1.51
N ASN A 138 -16.21 0.32 -2.24
CA ASN A 138 -15.81 1.65 -1.79
C ASN A 138 -16.47 2.03 -0.48
N TYR A 139 -15.71 2.59 0.45
CA TYR A 139 -16.31 3.26 1.59
C TYR A 139 -17.07 4.52 1.11
N PRO A 140 -18.37 4.67 1.47
CA PRO A 140 -19.20 5.74 0.88
C PRO A 140 -18.80 7.16 1.32
N HIS A 141 -17.97 7.28 2.36
CA HIS A 141 -17.49 8.56 2.87
C HIS A 141 -16.00 8.79 2.60
N ASN A 142 -15.44 8.19 1.54
CA ASN A 142 -14.10 8.52 1.06
C ASN A 142 -14.01 10.00 0.62
N PRO A 143 -12.86 10.66 0.81
CA PRO A 143 -11.66 10.19 1.50
C PRO A 143 -11.81 10.22 3.02
N VAL A 144 -11.13 9.31 3.73
CA VAL A 144 -11.17 9.22 5.19
C VAL A 144 -10.16 10.10 5.90
N LEU A 145 -9.11 10.49 5.20
CA LEU A 145 -8.09 11.39 5.73
C LEU A 145 -7.58 12.32 4.63
N THR A 146 -7.69 13.62 4.84
CA THR A 146 -7.17 14.65 3.95
C THR A 146 -7.25 16.03 4.58
N ASN A 147 -6.35 16.93 4.19
CA ASN A 147 -6.46 18.36 4.44
C ASN A 147 -6.72 19.19 3.18
N ARG A 148 -7.16 18.53 2.10
CA ARG A 148 -7.67 19.25 0.92
C ARG A 148 -8.82 20.18 1.32
N ASN A 149 -8.88 21.36 0.74
CA ASN A 149 -9.88 22.39 1.08
C ASN A 149 -9.83 22.90 2.53
N LYS A 150 -8.72 22.65 3.26
CA LYS A 150 -8.48 23.10 4.62
C LYS A 150 -7.21 23.99 4.66
N ALA A 151 -7.17 25.03 3.84
CA ALA A 151 -6.01 25.91 3.68
C ALA A 151 -5.45 26.51 4.98
N PRO A 152 -6.25 26.77 6.05
CA PRO A 152 -5.73 27.26 7.33
C PRO A 152 -4.96 26.23 8.14
N GLU A 153 -5.10 24.93 7.84
CA GLU A 153 -4.38 23.88 8.56
C GLU A 153 -2.87 23.96 8.27
N GLU A 154 -2.08 23.83 9.32
CA GLU A 154 -0.62 23.96 9.24
C GLU A 154 0.02 22.83 8.40
N ILE A 155 -0.55 21.62 8.46
CA ILE A 155 -0.09 20.46 7.71
C ILE A 155 -1.00 20.26 6.51
N GLN A 156 -0.40 20.19 5.33
CA GLN A 156 -1.08 20.01 4.06
C GLN A 156 -0.59 18.73 3.35
N GLY A 157 -1.29 18.32 2.28
CA GLY A 157 -0.88 17.18 1.44
C GLY A 157 -0.89 15.84 2.16
N ILE A 158 -1.84 15.63 3.08
CA ILE A 158 -1.94 14.41 3.87
C ILE A 158 -2.47 13.26 3.00
N GLY A 159 -1.65 12.24 2.82
CA GLY A 159 -1.96 11.02 2.06
C GLY A 159 -0.89 9.96 2.24
N HIS A 160 -0.86 8.95 1.38
CA HIS A 160 0.09 7.84 1.39
C HIS A 160 0.14 7.17 2.78
N GLY A 161 -1.03 6.67 3.22
CA GLY A 161 -1.20 6.15 4.58
C GLY A 161 -0.87 4.67 4.73
N ASP A 162 -0.07 4.33 5.73
CA ASP A 162 0.16 2.93 6.16
C ASP A 162 -0.29 2.77 7.62
N LEU A 163 -1.05 1.69 7.91
CA LEU A 163 -1.55 1.41 9.25
C LEU A 163 -0.57 0.55 10.02
N VAL A 164 -0.39 0.88 11.30
CA VAL A 164 0.40 0.07 12.23
C VAL A 164 -0.40 -0.20 13.50
N GLN A 165 -0.39 -1.45 13.94
CA GLN A 165 -0.98 -1.87 15.20
C GLN A 165 0.09 -1.98 16.27
N LYS A 166 -0.15 -1.34 17.41
CA LYS A 166 0.69 -1.50 18.60
C LYS A 166 0.39 -2.79 19.33
N ALA A 167 1.30 -3.19 20.22
CA ALA A 167 1.16 -4.37 21.06
C ALA A 167 -0.08 -4.33 21.99
N ASP A 168 -0.59 -3.13 22.31
CA ASP A 168 -1.81 -2.94 23.09
C ASP A 168 -3.10 -3.05 22.26
N GLY A 169 -2.99 -3.32 20.96
CA GLY A 169 -4.09 -3.45 20.01
C GLY A 169 -4.56 -2.13 19.40
N SER A 170 -4.04 -0.98 19.84
CA SER A 170 -4.40 0.31 19.24
C SER A 170 -3.78 0.48 17.85
N TRP A 171 -4.51 1.15 16.96
CA TRP A 171 -4.09 1.41 15.59
C TRP A 171 -3.65 2.85 15.39
N TYR A 172 -2.63 3.01 14.59
CA TYR A 172 -2.12 4.30 14.12
C TYR A 172 -2.02 4.30 12.61
N ILE A 173 -2.16 5.47 12.01
CA ILE A 173 -1.85 5.68 10.60
C ILE A 173 -0.61 6.57 10.51
N MET A 174 0.35 6.16 9.71
CA MET A 174 1.51 6.97 9.30
C MET A 174 1.20 7.54 7.93
N THR A 175 1.39 8.84 7.75
CA THR A 175 1.09 9.52 6.47
C THR A 175 2.21 10.44 6.07
N LEU A 176 2.32 10.72 4.77
CA LEU A 176 3.04 11.87 4.26
C LEU A 176 2.25 13.15 4.54
N GLY A 177 2.97 14.25 4.68
CA GLY A 177 2.40 15.57 4.81
C GLY A 177 3.52 16.61 4.76
N PHE A 178 3.19 17.87 4.45
CA PHE A 178 4.16 18.95 4.43
C PHE A 178 3.63 20.18 5.16
N ARG A 179 4.56 20.97 5.72
CA ARG A 179 4.28 22.27 6.29
C ARG A 179 4.65 23.36 5.30
N GLN A 180 3.76 24.32 5.15
CA GLN A 180 4.07 25.51 4.36
C GLN A 180 5.10 26.37 5.09
N ILE A 181 6.18 26.69 4.40
CA ILE A 181 7.15 27.69 4.86
C ILE A 181 6.74 29.02 4.24
N HIS A 182 6.13 29.89 5.04
CA HIS A 182 5.88 31.26 4.62
C HIS A 182 7.23 32.01 4.60
N LYS A 183 7.66 32.44 3.42
CA LYS A 183 8.80 33.30 3.25
C LYS A 183 8.38 34.77 3.33
#